data_e12fb6315b11e1d5e2637ecee7499b80
#
_entry.id   e12fb6315b11e1d5e2637ecee7499b80
#
_cell.length_a   1.000
_cell.length_b   1.000
_cell.length_c   1.000
_cell.angle_alpha   90.00
_cell.angle_beta   90.00
_cell.angle_gamma   90.00
#
_symmetry.space_group_name_H-M   'P 1'
#
loop_
_entity.id
_entity.type
_entity.pdbx_description
1 polymer ?
#
loop_
_entity_poly.entity_id
_entity_poly.type
_entity_poly.pdbx_seq_one_letter_code
_entity_poly.pdbx_strand_id
1 'polypeptide(L)'
;MSMQVKEIELVVGDPTSEAWLEVHHAANRAVWGEGTSRTSIEEILDIAPRRHEVRRTFVVLQPGADGAEGPVAAAQTIRRTRENVDTAGVWLSVHPDHQRQGIGSLLLARCEQSLRDDGCTRIHEHSSAPVEQADAATGFARASGYRQTLLDLRQDLALPVDDAALTALDPGPDDTAYVIETAVDALPEEWLEDRAVLARRMSTDAPSGDIDLDEEDWDAERVRQQWNTPSPIWALESVARHVPSGRLVAFTDLLVRPGQPDLAIQSDTLVLREHRGHALGLAVKLANLRALQRERPDVRTVRTWNADTNTHMVAINERIGFVVTGWTREWAKEL
;
A
#
# COMPACT_ATOMS: atom_id res chain seq x y z
N MET A 1 33.55 0.36 -18.24
CA MET A 1 32.93 -0.96 -18.02
C MET A 1 31.45 -0.84 -18.38
N SER A 2 30.88 -1.81 -19.09
CA SER A 2 29.47 -1.82 -19.43
C SER A 2 28.65 -2.14 -18.15
N MET A 3 27.76 -1.27 -17.74
CA MET A 3 26.80 -1.55 -16.67
C MET A 3 25.90 -2.73 -17.09
N GLN A 4 25.80 -3.73 -16.24
CA GLN A 4 25.01 -4.93 -16.51
C GLN A 4 23.90 -5.06 -15.47
N VAL A 5 22.66 -5.29 -15.95
CA VAL A 5 21.55 -5.65 -15.08
C VAL A 5 21.57 -7.14 -14.83
N LYS A 6 21.56 -7.55 -13.57
CA LYS A 6 21.48 -8.96 -13.14
C LYS A 6 20.10 -9.22 -12.53
N GLU A 7 19.55 -10.41 -12.78
CA GLU A 7 18.39 -10.93 -12.05
C GLU A 7 18.89 -11.72 -10.84
N ILE A 8 18.25 -11.54 -9.69
CA ILE A 8 18.59 -12.21 -8.44
C ILE A 8 17.34 -12.78 -7.78
N GLU A 9 17.52 -13.74 -6.89
CA GLU A 9 16.47 -14.25 -6.00
C GLU A 9 16.62 -13.59 -4.63
N LEU A 10 15.51 -13.19 -4.01
CA LEU A 10 15.51 -12.66 -2.65
C LEU A 10 15.46 -13.81 -1.64
N VAL A 11 16.36 -13.75 -0.67
CA VAL A 11 16.48 -14.73 0.42
C VAL A 11 16.66 -13.99 1.73
N VAL A 12 15.89 -14.38 2.76
CA VAL A 12 16.00 -13.77 4.11
C VAL A 12 17.41 -14.00 4.68
N GLY A 13 18.03 -12.93 5.13
CA GLY A 13 19.38 -12.95 5.70
C GLY A 13 20.52 -13.09 4.70
N ASP A 14 20.23 -13.10 3.38
CA ASP A 14 21.28 -13.07 2.36
C ASP A 14 21.83 -11.65 2.18
N PRO A 15 23.17 -11.44 2.22
CA PRO A 15 23.77 -10.12 2.09
C PRO A 15 23.43 -9.38 0.79
N THR A 16 23.24 -10.10 -0.33
CA THR A 16 22.89 -9.48 -1.61
C THR A 16 21.45 -8.96 -1.58
N SER A 17 20.53 -9.73 -0.98
CA SER A 17 19.13 -9.35 -0.78
C SER A 17 19.01 -8.12 0.12
N GLU A 18 19.76 -8.10 1.23
CA GLU A 18 19.77 -6.96 2.15
C GLU A 18 20.37 -5.70 1.49
N ALA A 19 21.45 -5.84 0.73
CA ALA A 19 22.07 -4.75 0.01
C ALA A 19 21.17 -4.21 -1.13
N TRP A 20 20.42 -5.09 -1.81
CA TRP A 20 19.40 -4.71 -2.78
C TRP A 20 18.30 -3.87 -2.11
N LEU A 21 17.81 -4.31 -0.96
CA LEU A 21 16.77 -3.60 -0.19
C LEU A 21 17.28 -2.25 0.33
N GLU A 22 18.54 -2.18 0.74
CA GLU A 22 19.16 -0.93 1.23
C GLU A 22 19.20 0.16 0.15
N VAL A 23 19.29 -0.17 -1.15
CA VAL A 23 19.14 0.83 -2.24
C VAL A 23 17.76 1.49 -2.19
N HIS A 24 16.70 0.72 -1.96
CA HIS A 24 15.35 1.26 -1.82
C HIS A 24 15.22 2.12 -0.56
N HIS A 25 15.78 1.67 0.55
CA HIS A 25 15.77 2.42 1.80
C HIS A 25 16.56 3.74 1.68
N ALA A 26 17.71 3.73 1.04
CA ALA A 26 18.52 4.93 0.81
C ALA A 26 17.78 5.95 -0.08
N ALA A 27 17.12 5.48 -1.14
CA ALA A 27 16.29 6.33 -2.00
C ALA A 27 15.11 6.94 -1.23
N ASN A 28 14.42 6.14 -0.41
CA ASN A 28 13.32 6.61 0.43
C ASN A 28 13.78 7.62 1.49
N ARG A 29 14.92 7.38 2.16
CA ARG A 29 15.49 8.33 3.13
C ARG A 29 15.84 9.66 2.48
N ALA A 30 16.33 9.64 1.26
CA ALA A 30 16.65 10.88 0.53
C ALA A 30 15.41 11.75 0.25
N VAL A 31 14.22 11.13 0.15
CA VAL A 31 12.95 11.83 -0.10
C VAL A 31 12.23 12.18 1.20
N TRP A 32 12.14 11.25 2.14
CA TRP A 32 11.27 11.33 3.31
C TRP A 32 12.01 11.53 4.65
N GLY A 33 13.35 11.52 4.64
CA GLY A 33 14.15 11.56 5.87
C GLY A 33 14.20 10.22 6.61
N GLU A 34 14.76 10.22 7.82
CA GLU A 34 15.01 9.00 8.61
C GLU A 34 13.73 8.32 9.12
N GLY A 35 12.63 9.05 9.25
CA GLY A 35 11.32 8.51 9.65
C GLY A 35 10.53 7.84 8.52
N THR A 36 11.19 7.47 7.42
CA THR A 36 10.53 6.84 6.28
C THR A 36 10.12 5.41 6.57
N SER A 37 9.08 4.95 5.88
CA SER A 37 8.62 3.56 5.93
C SER A 37 9.73 2.60 5.48
N ARG A 38 9.94 1.53 6.24
CA ARG A 38 10.88 0.46 5.94
C ARG A 38 10.13 -0.84 5.77
N THR A 39 10.51 -1.62 4.78
CA THR A 39 10.06 -2.99 4.59
C THR A 39 11.21 -3.95 4.85
N SER A 40 10.94 -5.23 5.00
CA SER A 40 11.96 -6.28 5.12
C SER A 40 11.86 -7.28 3.97
N ILE A 41 12.91 -8.07 3.75
CA ILE A 41 12.87 -9.17 2.77
C ILE A 41 11.78 -10.17 3.14
N GLU A 42 11.61 -10.46 4.43
CA GLU A 42 10.56 -11.36 4.93
C GLU A 42 9.16 -10.85 4.55
N GLU A 43 8.87 -9.55 4.76
CA GLU A 43 7.60 -8.94 4.35
C GLU A 43 7.35 -9.03 2.84
N ILE A 44 8.39 -8.76 2.02
CA ILE A 44 8.28 -8.83 0.56
C ILE A 44 7.90 -10.25 0.12
N LEU A 45 8.52 -11.26 0.72
CA LEU A 45 8.27 -12.67 0.41
C LEU A 45 6.93 -13.16 0.96
N ASP A 46 6.45 -12.65 2.11
CA ASP A 46 5.14 -13.00 2.69
C ASP A 46 3.97 -12.43 1.85
N ILE A 47 4.09 -11.20 1.36
CA ILE A 47 2.99 -10.51 0.66
C ILE A 47 2.71 -11.11 -0.72
N ALA A 48 3.72 -11.52 -1.48
CA ALA A 48 3.58 -11.92 -2.87
C ALA A 48 2.58 -13.06 -3.10
N PRO A 49 2.65 -14.21 -2.37
CA PRO A 49 1.69 -15.29 -2.54
C PRO A 49 0.27 -14.91 -2.11
N ARG A 50 0.12 -14.08 -1.05
CA ARG A 50 -1.19 -13.62 -0.55
C ARG A 50 -1.93 -12.76 -1.57
N ARG A 51 -1.18 -11.98 -2.36
CA ARG A 51 -1.71 -11.11 -3.41
C ARG A 51 -1.78 -11.76 -4.78
N HIS A 52 -1.47 -13.07 -4.88
CA HIS A 52 -1.38 -13.75 -6.17
C HIS A 52 -0.45 -13.03 -7.15
N GLU A 53 0.75 -12.68 -6.68
CA GLU A 53 1.77 -11.97 -7.46
C GLU A 53 2.96 -12.87 -7.78
N VAL A 54 3.50 -12.73 -8.98
CA VAL A 54 4.83 -13.20 -9.36
C VAL A 54 5.76 -12.01 -9.44
N ARG A 55 6.90 -12.11 -8.78
CA ARG A 55 7.90 -11.05 -8.71
C ARG A 55 9.22 -11.50 -9.28
N ARG A 56 9.87 -10.64 -10.07
CA ARG A 56 11.27 -10.81 -10.50
C ARG A 56 12.08 -9.65 -10.00
N THR A 57 13.25 -9.92 -9.49
CA THR A 57 14.12 -8.95 -8.83
C THR A 57 15.36 -8.69 -9.65
N PHE A 58 15.68 -7.43 -9.87
CA PHE A 58 16.80 -6.97 -10.68
C PHE A 58 17.71 -6.03 -9.90
N VAL A 59 19.00 -6.07 -10.23
CA VAL A 59 20.03 -5.24 -9.60
C VAL A 59 21.03 -4.74 -10.63
N VAL A 60 21.55 -3.53 -10.44
CA VAL A 60 22.74 -3.02 -11.12
C VAL A 60 23.85 -2.95 -10.10
N LEU A 61 24.97 -3.62 -10.38
CA LEU A 61 26.16 -3.63 -9.55
C LEU A 61 27.23 -2.70 -10.13
N GLN A 62 27.95 -2.00 -9.26
CA GLN A 62 29.15 -1.24 -9.61
C GLN A 62 30.25 -1.49 -8.58
N PRO A 63 31.53 -1.42 -8.98
CA PRO A 63 32.65 -1.47 -8.05
C PRO A 63 32.63 -0.27 -7.09
N GLY A 64 32.69 -0.54 -5.79
CA GLY A 64 32.91 0.47 -4.76
C GLY A 64 34.36 0.95 -4.71
N ALA A 65 34.67 1.89 -3.82
CA ALA A 65 36.01 2.44 -3.63
C ALA A 65 37.02 1.39 -3.16
N ASP A 66 36.55 0.33 -2.52
CA ASP A 66 37.34 -0.85 -2.06
C ASP A 66 37.48 -1.94 -3.16
N GLY A 67 36.90 -1.73 -4.34
CA GLY A 67 36.88 -2.67 -5.45
C GLY A 67 35.82 -3.78 -5.32
N ALA A 68 35.08 -3.86 -4.24
CA ALA A 68 33.95 -4.77 -4.12
C ALA A 68 32.75 -4.29 -4.96
N GLU A 69 32.05 -5.20 -5.64
CA GLU A 69 30.83 -4.85 -6.35
C GLU A 69 29.66 -4.68 -5.35
N GLY A 70 28.97 -3.54 -5.41
CA GLY A 70 27.80 -3.26 -4.60
C GLY A 70 26.60 -2.81 -5.44
N PRO A 71 25.36 -3.04 -4.97
CA PRO A 71 24.16 -2.57 -5.63
C PRO A 71 24.08 -1.03 -5.66
N VAL A 72 23.89 -0.46 -6.84
CA VAL A 72 23.67 0.98 -7.05
C VAL A 72 22.27 1.30 -7.55
N ALA A 73 21.55 0.28 -8.05
CA ALA A 73 20.14 0.38 -8.39
C ALA A 73 19.46 -0.97 -8.18
N ALA A 74 18.21 -0.92 -7.78
CA ALA A 74 17.39 -2.06 -7.41
C ALA A 74 16.01 -1.93 -8.05
N ALA A 75 15.46 -3.01 -8.58
CA ALA A 75 14.10 -3.05 -9.05
C ALA A 75 13.44 -4.42 -8.82
N GLN A 76 12.11 -4.39 -8.73
CA GLN A 76 11.29 -5.58 -8.72
C GLN A 76 10.11 -5.37 -9.67
N THR A 77 9.88 -6.31 -10.60
CA THR A 77 8.63 -6.38 -11.35
C THR A 77 7.60 -7.16 -10.55
N ILE A 78 6.35 -6.71 -10.58
CA ILE A 78 5.25 -7.27 -9.81
C ILE A 78 4.11 -7.53 -10.78
N ARG A 79 3.84 -8.80 -11.10
CA ARG A 79 2.80 -9.23 -12.03
C ARG A 79 1.69 -9.97 -11.29
N ARG A 80 0.44 -9.61 -11.53
CA ARG A 80 -0.72 -10.33 -11.03
C ARG A 80 -0.91 -11.66 -11.77
N THR A 81 -1.42 -12.68 -11.08
CA THR A 81 -1.62 -14.03 -11.65
C THR A 81 -3.08 -14.46 -11.69
N ARG A 82 -3.99 -13.65 -11.17
CA ARG A 82 -5.42 -13.99 -11.11
C ARG A 82 -6.25 -13.03 -11.97
N GLU A 83 -6.52 -11.84 -11.51
CA GLU A 83 -7.20 -10.80 -12.29
C GLU A 83 -6.19 -9.78 -12.83
N ASN A 84 -6.54 -9.05 -13.90
CA ASN A 84 -5.68 -8.01 -14.48
C ASN A 84 -4.26 -8.53 -14.79
N VAL A 85 -4.17 -9.75 -15.33
CA VAL A 85 -2.91 -10.48 -15.57
C VAL A 85 -2.01 -9.84 -16.61
N ASP A 86 -2.55 -8.94 -17.42
CA ASP A 86 -1.86 -8.12 -18.42
C ASP A 86 -1.27 -6.83 -17.83
N THR A 87 -1.50 -6.59 -16.54
CA THR A 87 -1.07 -5.40 -15.80
C THR A 87 0.01 -5.76 -14.80
N ALA A 88 1.05 -4.94 -14.71
CA ALA A 88 2.17 -5.13 -13.78
C ALA A 88 2.60 -3.83 -13.12
N GLY A 89 3.37 -3.96 -12.02
CA GLY A 89 4.08 -2.87 -11.36
C GLY A 89 5.59 -3.00 -11.54
N VAL A 90 6.32 -1.89 -11.34
CA VAL A 90 7.79 -1.85 -11.33
C VAL A 90 8.27 -1.00 -10.15
N TRP A 91 8.62 -1.63 -9.04
CA TRP A 91 9.27 -0.94 -7.94
C TRP A 91 10.76 -0.74 -8.26
N LEU A 92 11.18 0.51 -8.53
CA LEU A 92 12.52 0.85 -8.98
C LEU A 92 13.13 1.98 -8.15
N SER A 93 14.36 1.79 -7.72
CA SER A 93 15.18 2.81 -7.04
C SER A 93 16.60 2.84 -7.56
N VAL A 94 17.19 4.05 -7.59
CA VAL A 94 18.60 4.28 -7.81
C VAL A 94 19.17 4.94 -6.57
N HIS A 95 20.27 4.40 -6.04
CA HIS A 95 20.94 4.99 -4.88
C HIS A 95 21.23 6.47 -5.12
N PRO A 96 20.97 7.38 -4.16
CA PRO A 96 21.10 8.83 -4.38
C PRO A 96 22.40 9.26 -5.02
N ASP A 97 23.55 8.68 -4.59
CA ASP A 97 24.88 9.01 -5.10
C ASP A 97 25.13 8.57 -6.55
N HIS A 98 24.26 7.70 -7.08
CA HIS A 98 24.38 7.13 -8.43
C HIS A 98 23.27 7.58 -9.39
N GLN A 99 22.44 8.54 -8.97
CA GLN A 99 21.39 9.11 -9.82
C GLN A 99 21.96 9.96 -10.95
N ARG A 100 21.13 10.24 -11.98
CA ARG A 100 21.44 11.09 -13.17
C ARG A 100 22.58 10.56 -14.06
N GLN A 101 22.86 9.25 -13.98
CA GLN A 101 23.90 8.55 -14.77
C GLN A 101 23.29 7.58 -15.80
N GLY A 102 21.97 7.63 -16.04
CA GLY A 102 21.28 6.73 -16.97
C GLY A 102 20.94 5.35 -16.40
N ILE A 103 21.34 5.05 -15.14
CA ILE A 103 21.15 3.74 -14.50
C ILE A 103 19.66 3.37 -14.38
N GLY A 104 18.83 4.33 -13.96
CA GLY A 104 17.38 4.12 -13.83
C GLY A 104 16.73 3.76 -15.17
N SER A 105 17.13 4.42 -16.26
CA SER A 105 16.61 4.12 -17.61
C SER A 105 17.04 2.73 -18.10
N LEU A 106 18.29 2.35 -17.84
CA LEU A 106 18.80 1.01 -18.17
C LEU A 106 18.01 -0.08 -17.42
N LEU A 107 17.80 0.11 -16.12
CA LEU A 107 17.11 -0.85 -15.28
C LEU A 107 15.61 -0.94 -15.64
N LEU A 108 14.95 0.21 -15.88
CA LEU A 108 13.56 0.26 -16.30
C LEU A 108 13.35 -0.46 -17.64
N ALA A 109 14.22 -0.22 -18.62
CA ALA A 109 14.14 -0.90 -19.93
C ALA A 109 14.23 -2.44 -19.78
N ARG A 110 15.07 -2.95 -18.86
CA ARG A 110 15.15 -4.38 -18.56
C ARG A 110 13.87 -4.92 -17.91
N CYS A 111 13.29 -4.16 -16.95
CA CYS A 111 12.03 -4.51 -16.31
C CYS A 111 10.88 -4.55 -17.35
N GLU A 112 10.76 -3.52 -18.17
CA GLU A 112 9.74 -3.45 -19.23
C GLU A 112 9.88 -4.60 -20.23
N GLN A 113 11.10 -4.95 -20.62
CA GLN A 113 11.33 -6.10 -21.50
C GLN A 113 10.89 -7.41 -20.84
N SER A 114 11.24 -7.61 -19.57
CA SER A 114 10.82 -8.80 -18.82
C SER A 114 9.30 -8.93 -18.74
N LEU A 115 8.60 -7.80 -18.54
CA LEU A 115 7.14 -7.79 -18.46
C LEU A 115 6.48 -8.05 -19.83
N ARG A 116 7.05 -7.53 -20.93
CA ARG A 116 6.59 -7.89 -22.30
C ARG A 116 6.76 -9.38 -22.58
N ASP A 117 7.89 -9.95 -22.18
CA ASP A 117 8.18 -11.38 -22.34
C ASP A 117 7.19 -12.25 -21.54
N ASP A 118 6.70 -11.72 -20.41
CA ASP A 118 5.67 -12.36 -19.56
C ASP A 118 4.23 -12.06 -20.04
N GLY A 119 4.04 -11.32 -21.16
CA GLY A 119 2.73 -11.04 -21.77
C GLY A 119 1.98 -9.85 -21.13
N CYS A 120 2.63 -9.03 -20.31
CA CYS A 120 2.02 -7.81 -19.80
C CYS A 120 1.95 -6.76 -20.90
N THR A 121 0.87 -6.00 -20.93
CA THR A 121 0.62 -4.91 -21.89
C THR A 121 0.62 -3.54 -21.22
N ARG A 122 0.48 -3.50 -19.89
CA ARG A 122 0.36 -2.26 -19.11
C ARG A 122 1.24 -2.29 -17.87
N ILE A 123 1.82 -1.14 -17.55
CA ILE A 123 2.51 -0.92 -16.26
C ILE A 123 1.80 0.18 -15.51
N HIS A 124 1.57 -0.07 -14.22
CA HIS A 124 1.13 0.90 -13.23
C HIS A 124 2.21 1.04 -12.17
N GLU A 125 2.54 2.28 -11.85
CA GLU A 125 3.57 2.57 -10.86
C GLU A 125 3.25 3.88 -10.13
N HIS A 126 3.91 4.12 -9.03
CA HIS A 126 3.71 5.34 -8.27
C HIS A 126 5.01 6.02 -7.90
N SER A 127 4.95 7.33 -7.70
CA SER A 127 5.98 8.13 -7.08
C SER A 127 5.41 9.00 -5.98
N SER A 128 6.15 9.24 -4.93
CA SER A 128 5.69 10.02 -3.80
C SER A 128 6.72 11.01 -3.29
N ALA A 129 6.27 12.12 -2.75
CA ALA A 129 7.11 13.11 -2.10
C ALA A 129 6.34 13.85 -0.97
N PRO A 130 7.06 14.45 0.01
CA PRO A 130 6.49 15.39 0.95
C PRO A 130 5.83 16.59 0.25
N VAL A 131 4.84 17.23 0.91
CA VAL A 131 4.09 18.37 0.35
C VAL A 131 5.01 19.48 -0.16
N GLU A 132 6.09 19.76 0.56
CA GLU A 132 7.00 20.89 0.29
C GLU A 132 8.11 20.56 -0.70
N GLN A 133 8.19 19.30 -1.20
CA GLN A 133 9.27 18.87 -2.07
C GLN A 133 8.78 18.61 -3.50
N ALA A 134 9.61 19.01 -4.48
CA ALA A 134 9.40 18.63 -5.86
C ALA A 134 9.66 17.12 -6.03
N ASP A 135 8.75 16.44 -6.74
CA ASP A 135 8.93 15.05 -7.10
C ASP A 135 10.01 14.86 -8.16
N ALA A 136 11.16 14.39 -7.75
CA ALA A 136 12.27 14.09 -8.65
C ALA A 136 11.91 12.97 -9.66
N ALA A 137 10.99 12.07 -9.32
CA ALA A 137 10.56 10.97 -10.19
C ALA A 137 9.61 11.41 -11.31
N THR A 138 8.87 12.51 -11.15
CA THR A 138 7.95 13.02 -12.20
C THR A 138 8.66 13.24 -13.55
N GLY A 139 9.84 13.84 -13.55
CA GLY A 139 10.62 14.06 -14.77
C GLY A 139 11.08 12.76 -15.42
N PHE A 140 11.49 11.79 -14.62
CA PHE A 140 11.89 10.46 -15.08
C PHE A 140 10.71 9.68 -15.66
N ALA A 141 9.58 9.63 -14.95
CA ALA A 141 8.36 8.94 -15.40
C ALA A 141 7.90 9.47 -16.76
N ARG A 142 7.75 10.80 -16.91
CA ARG A 142 7.36 11.43 -18.18
C ARG A 142 8.35 11.17 -19.32
N ALA A 143 9.65 11.29 -19.04
CA ALA A 143 10.69 11.01 -20.05
C ALA A 143 10.72 9.53 -20.46
N SER A 144 10.24 8.63 -19.60
CA SER A 144 10.11 7.19 -19.86
C SER A 144 8.77 6.81 -20.53
N GLY A 145 7.92 7.78 -20.86
CA GLY A 145 6.66 7.58 -21.57
C GLY A 145 5.47 7.25 -20.65
N TYR A 146 5.59 7.44 -19.33
CA TYR A 146 4.47 7.28 -18.40
C TYR A 146 3.59 8.53 -18.39
N ARG A 147 2.28 8.33 -18.28
CA ARG A 147 1.29 9.39 -18.01
C ARG A 147 0.80 9.29 -16.57
N GLN A 148 0.54 10.44 -15.95
CA GLN A 148 -0.10 10.47 -14.63
C GLN A 148 -1.59 10.16 -14.78
N THR A 149 -2.10 9.28 -13.91
CA THR A 149 -3.50 8.82 -13.91
C THR A 149 -4.28 9.27 -12.69
N LEU A 150 -3.62 9.37 -11.54
CA LEU A 150 -4.23 9.75 -10.28
C LEU A 150 -3.25 10.55 -9.42
N LEU A 151 -3.78 11.33 -8.49
CA LEU A 151 -3.03 11.96 -7.41
C LEU A 151 -3.68 11.57 -6.09
N ASP A 152 -2.93 10.93 -5.21
CA ASP A 152 -3.35 10.62 -3.87
C ASP A 152 -2.68 11.57 -2.86
N LEU A 153 -3.46 12.02 -1.89
CA LEU A 153 -2.99 12.75 -0.73
C LEU A 153 -2.56 11.75 0.34
N ARG A 154 -1.30 11.78 0.74
CA ARG A 154 -0.83 11.09 1.92
C ARG A 154 -1.20 11.91 3.14
N GLN A 155 -1.91 11.29 4.08
CA GLN A 155 -2.35 11.91 5.32
C GLN A 155 -1.83 11.11 6.51
N ASP A 156 -1.28 11.80 7.50
CA ASP A 156 -0.75 11.20 8.74
C ASP A 156 -1.54 11.74 9.95
N LEU A 157 -1.84 10.85 10.90
CA LEU A 157 -2.45 11.15 12.19
C LEU A 157 -1.47 10.81 13.31
N ALA A 158 -1.11 11.78 14.12
CA ALA A 158 -0.29 11.54 15.30
C ALA A 158 -1.09 10.85 16.41
N LEU A 159 -0.49 9.86 17.05
CA LEU A 159 -1.07 9.13 18.19
C LEU A 159 -0.31 9.43 19.50
N PRO A 160 -0.98 9.33 20.65
CA PRO A 160 -2.39 9.01 20.81
C PRO A 160 -3.32 10.19 20.51
N VAL A 161 -4.52 9.90 20.00
CA VAL A 161 -5.65 10.83 19.98
C VAL A 161 -6.42 10.69 21.30
N ASP A 162 -6.83 11.80 21.89
CA ASP A 162 -7.62 11.80 23.11
C ASP A 162 -8.97 11.08 22.91
N ASP A 163 -9.31 10.16 23.80
CA ASP A 163 -10.57 9.40 23.73
C ASP A 163 -11.81 10.30 23.84
N ALA A 164 -11.73 11.39 24.60
CA ALA A 164 -12.81 12.38 24.65
C ALA A 164 -13.03 13.07 23.30
N ALA A 165 -11.94 13.35 22.56
CA ALA A 165 -12.03 13.88 21.20
C ALA A 165 -12.63 12.88 20.24
N LEU A 166 -12.21 11.59 20.29
CA LEU A 166 -12.82 10.52 19.48
C LEU A 166 -14.30 10.33 19.79
N THR A 167 -14.68 10.43 21.08
CA THR A 167 -16.09 10.31 21.50
C THR A 167 -16.92 11.49 21.03
N ALA A 168 -16.38 12.70 21.04
CA ALA A 168 -17.09 13.89 20.53
C ALA A 168 -17.33 13.84 19.02
N LEU A 169 -16.48 13.11 18.27
CA LEU A 169 -16.62 12.90 16.82
C LEU A 169 -17.60 11.78 16.48
N ASP A 170 -17.85 10.87 17.42
CA ASP A 170 -18.66 9.68 17.20
C ASP A 170 -20.14 9.99 17.47
N PRO A 171 -20.96 10.19 16.43
CA PRO A 171 -22.40 10.41 16.62
C PRO A 171 -23.10 9.12 17.09
N GLY A 172 -22.35 8.00 17.19
CA GLY A 172 -22.94 6.68 17.12
C GLY A 172 -23.48 6.42 15.71
N PRO A 173 -23.83 5.19 15.35
CA PRO A 173 -24.63 4.97 14.16
C PRO A 173 -25.99 5.69 14.39
N ASP A 174 -26.41 6.53 13.44
CA ASP A 174 -27.67 7.28 13.46
C ASP A 174 -28.91 6.37 13.62
N ASP A 175 -28.69 5.07 13.59
CA ASP A 175 -29.70 4.04 13.63
C ASP A 175 -29.21 2.85 14.48
N THR A 176 -30.07 2.38 15.40
CA THR A 176 -29.87 1.13 16.16
C THR A 176 -29.79 -0.12 15.26
N ALA A 177 -29.98 0.04 13.95
CA ALA A 177 -29.84 -1.01 12.96
C ALA A 177 -28.41 -1.45 12.70
N TYR A 178 -27.40 -0.77 13.25
CA TYR A 178 -25.98 -1.11 13.01
C TYR A 178 -25.23 -1.36 14.30
N VAL A 179 -24.32 -2.35 14.27
CA VAL A 179 -23.36 -2.65 15.35
C VAL A 179 -21.98 -2.64 14.76
N ILE A 180 -21.02 -2.01 15.47
CA ILE A 180 -19.62 -2.01 15.09
C ILE A 180 -18.90 -3.13 15.85
N GLU A 181 -18.22 -3.98 15.12
CA GLU A 181 -17.44 -5.11 15.64
C GLU A 181 -15.98 -4.94 15.20
N THR A 182 -15.04 -5.47 16.00
CA THR A 182 -13.60 -5.33 15.72
C THR A 182 -12.91 -6.68 15.92
N ALA A 183 -12.01 -7.03 15.02
CA ALA A 183 -11.17 -8.22 15.07
C ALA A 183 -9.68 -7.84 14.99
N VAL A 184 -8.82 -8.60 15.69
CA VAL A 184 -7.37 -8.42 15.74
C VAL A 184 -6.71 -9.69 15.21
N ASP A 185 -5.69 -9.55 14.36
CA ASP A 185 -4.87 -10.57 13.72
C ASP A 185 -5.62 -11.54 12.78
N ALA A 186 -6.82 -11.98 13.14
CA ALA A 186 -7.61 -12.89 12.32
C ALA A 186 -9.08 -12.47 12.31
N LEU A 187 -9.73 -12.65 11.17
CA LEU A 187 -11.16 -12.39 11.03
C LEU A 187 -11.98 -13.58 11.53
N PRO A 188 -13.12 -13.35 12.24
CA PRO A 188 -14.08 -14.40 12.57
C PRO A 188 -14.56 -15.14 11.32
N GLU A 189 -14.73 -16.45 11.42
CA GLU A 189 -15.13 -17.30 10.29
C GLU A 189 -16.47 -16.85 9.67
N GLU A 190 -17.39 -16.38 10.50
CA GLU A 190 -18.69 -15.86 10.08
C GLU A 190 -18.63 -14.52 9.34
N TRP A 191 -17.47 -13.86 9.30
CA TRP A 191 -17.29 -12.63 8.53
C TRP A 191 -16.87 -12.88 7.09
N LEU A 192 -16.22 -14.02 6.81
CA LEU A 192 -15.44 -14.23 5.58
C LEU A 192 -16.26 -14.09 4.31
N GLU A 193 -17.50 -14.60 4.28
CA GLU A 193 -18.40 -14.49 3.12
C GLU A 193 -18.78 -13.03 2.85
N ASP A 194 -19.17 -12.30 3.89
CA ASP A 194 -19.54 -10.89 3.76
C ASP A 194 -18.32 -10.03 3.43
N ARG A 195 -17.18 -10.36 4.04
CA ARG A 195 -15.91 -9.65 3.79
C ARG A 195 -15.45 -9.83 2.34
N ALA A 196 -15.69 -11.00 1.74
CA ALA A 196 -15.43 -11.22 0.32
C ALA A 196 -16.30 -10.34 -0.58
N VAL A 197 -17.59 -10.14 -0.22
CA VAL A 197 -18.47 -9.19 -0.93
C VAL A 197 -17.92 -7.76 -0.83
N LEU A 198 -17.50 -7.35 0.37
CA LEU A 198 -16.94 -6.02 0.60
C LEU A 198 -15.63 -5.81 -0.17
N ALA A 199 -14.75 -6.84 -0.24
CA ALA A 199 -13.50 -6.78 -1.00
C ALA A 199 -13.75 -6.64 -2.51
N ARG A 200 -14.69 -7.41 -3.07
CA ARG A 200 -15.10 -7.25 -4.49
C ARG A 200 -15.56 -5.84 -4.78
N ARG A 201 -16.41 -5.27 -3.91
CA ARG A 201 -16.90 -3.89 -4.07
C ARG A 201 -15.79 -2.87 -3.93
N MET A 202 -14.82 -3.10 -3.04
CA MET A 202 -13.68 -2.21 -2.90
C MET A 202 -12.87 -2.11 -4.19
N SER A 203 -12.65 -3.24 -4.91
CA SER A 203 -11.88 -3.27 -6.15
C SER A 203 -12.48 -2.43 -7.29
N THR A 204 -13.78 -2.10 -7.21
CA THR A 204 -14.50 -1.31 -8.24
C THR A 204 -15.03 0.04 -7.75
N ASP A 205 -15.24 0.21 -6.44
CA ASP A 205 -15.78 1.46 -5.86
C ASP A 205 -14.66 2.46 -5.48
N ALA A 206 -13.41 2.00 -5.37
CA ALA A 206 -12.26 2.88 -5.14
C ALA A 206 -11.93 3.69 -6.39
N PRO A 207 -11.57 4.98 -6.27
CA PRO A 207 -11.06 5.74 -7.40
C PRO A 207 -9.81 5.09 -7.99
N SER A 208 -9.86 4.70 -9.25
CA SER A 208 -8.74 4.10 -10.01
C SER A 208 -8.14 5.06 -11.06
N GLY A 209 -8.58 6.33 -11.06
CA GLY A 209 -8.21 7.28 -12.11
C GLY A 209 -8.71 6.82 -13.48
N ASP A 210 -7.87 7.00 -14.50
CA ASP A 210 -8.16 6.56 -15.88
C ASP A 210 -7.76 5.09 -16.15
N ILE A 211 -7.70 4.27 -15.09
CA ILE A 211 -7.27 2.88 -15.17
C ILE A 211 -8.51 1.99 -15.14
N ASP A 212 -8.72 1.23 -16.21
CA ASP A 212 -9.78 0.23 -16.27
C ASP A 212 -9.24 -1.10 -15.73
N LEU A 213 -9.73 -1.48 -14.55
CA LEU A 213 -9.39 -2.73 -13.87
C LEU A 213 -10.64 -3.60 -13.75
N ASP A 214 -10.48 -4.89 -13.98
CA ASP A 214 -11.53 -5.87 -13.76
C ASP A 214 -11.84 -6.01 -12.26
N GLU A 215 -13.12 -6.28 -11.93
CA GLU A 215 -13.53 -6.64 -10.56
C GLU A 215 -12.73 -7.86 -10.10
N GLU A 216 -12.16 -7.78 -8.91
CA GLU A 216 -11.42 -8.90 -8.33
C GLU A 216 -12.40 -9.98 -7.83
N ASP A 217 -12.10 -11.24 -8.14
CA ASP A 217 -12.91 -12.39 -7.72
C ASP A 217 -12.54 -12.83 -6.30
N TRP A 218 -13.15 -12.17 -5.31
CA TRP A 218 -13.01 -12.51 -3.89
C TRP A 218 -14.05 -13.53 -3.45
N ASP A 219 -13.60 -14.55 -2.76
CA ASP A 219 -14.40 -15.54 -2.03
C ASP A 219 -13.91 -15.65 -0.57
N ALA A 220 -14.63 -16.37 0.27
CA ALA A 220 -14.28 -16.55 1.67
C ALA A 220 -12.92 -17.24 1.85
N GLU A 221 -12.52 -18.12 0.95
CA GLU A 221 -11.22 -18.80 1.02
C GLU A 221 -10.08 -17.83 0.75
N ARG A 222 -10.22 -16.95 -0.24
CA ARG A 222 -9.23 -15.89 -0.52
C ARG A 222 -9.10 -14.91 0.64
N VAL A 223 -10.23 -14.54 1.27
CA VAL A 223 -10.21 -13.72 2.49
C VAL A 223 -9.45 -14.45 3.61
N ARG A 224 -9.74 -15.75 3.84
CA ARG A 224 -9.05 -16.55 4.85
C ARG A 224 -7.55 -16.63 4.58
N GLN A 225 -7.15 -16.86 3.34
CA GLN A 225 -5.73 -16.90 2.95
C GLN A 225 -5.03 -15.56 3.19
N GLN A 226 -5.71 -14.45 2.94
CA GLN A 226 -5.14 -13.12 3.12
C GLN A 226 -5.01 -12.73 4.60
N TRP A 227 -6.04 -12.94 5.40
CA TRP A 227 -6.12 -12.43 6.77
C TRP A 227 -5.85 -13.48 7.85
N ASN A 228 -6.26 -14.74 7.64
CA ASN A 228 -6.22 -15.76 8.67
C ASN A 228 -5.03 -16.73 8.54
N THR A 229 -4.11 -16.48 7.60
CA THR A 229 -2.82 -17.18 7.52
C THR A 229 -1.78 -16.45 8.37
N PRO A 230 -0.93 -17.15 9.15
CA PRO A 230 0.11 -16.50 9.94
C PRO A 230 0.96 -15.54 9.11
N SER A 231 1.16 -14.33 9.61
CA SER A 231 1.91 -13.25 8.95
C SER A 231 2.75 -12.52 9.99
N PRO A 232 3.93 -11.98 9.62
CA PRO A 232 4.65 -11.06 10.47
C PRO A 232 3.96 -9.69 10.60
N ILE A 233 3.00 -9.38 9.70
CA ILE A 233 2.24 -8.12 9.70
C ILE A 233 1.07 -8.26 10.68
N TRP A 234 1.04 -7.39 11.70
CA TRP A 234 -0.10 -7.29 12.59
C TRP A 234 -1.26 -6.57 11.90
N ALA A 235 -2.47 -7.07 12.04
CA ALA A 235 -3.66 -6.57 11.38
C ALA A 235 -4.80 -6.28 12.38
N LEU A 236 -5.60 -5.26 12.07
CA LEU A 236 -6.78 -4.87 12.84
C LEU A 236 -7.88 -4.46 11.86
N GLU A 237 -9.07 -5.03 11.99
CA GLU A 237 -10.21 -4.68 11.15
C GLU A 237 -11.45 -4.36 12.01
N SER A 238 -12.16 -3.27 11.69
CA SER A 238 -13.49 -2.98 12.22
C SER A 238 -14.52 -3.01 11.10
N VAL A 239 -15.68 -3.59 11.41
CA VAL A 239 -16.79 -3.75 10.47
C VAL A 239 -18.07 -3.16 11.04
N ALA A 240 -19.02 -2.79 10.18
CA ALA A 240 -20.39 -2.48 10.58
C ALA A 240 -21.31 -3.63 10.15
N ARG A 241 -22.02 -4.23 11.11
CA ARG A 241 -23.06 -5.22 10.87
C ARG A 241 -24.42 -4.55 10.84
N HIS A 242 -25.17 -4.77 9.78
CA HIS A 242 -26.57 -4.37 9.68
C HIS A 242 -27.45 -5.40 10.40
N VAL A 243 -27.95 -5.07 11.57
CA VAL A 243 -28.69 -5.98 12.47
C VAL A 243 -29.89 -6.67 11.80
N PRO A 244 -30.77 -5.95 11.04
CA PRO A 244 -31.93 -6.59 10.42
C PRO A 244 -31.58 -7.69 9.39
N SER A 245 -30.45 -7.57 8.68
CA SER A 245 -30.03 -8.58 7.69
C SER A 245 -28.96 -9.53 8.21
N GLY A 246 -28.29 -9.20 9.33
CA GLY A 246 -27.14 -9.91 9.85
C GLY A 246 -25.85 -9.75 9.04
N ARG A 247 -25.86 -8.97 7.93
CA ARG A 247 -24.75 -8.84 6.99
C ARG A 247 -23.76 -7.75 7.39
N LEU A 248 -22.49 -7.93 7.05
CA LEU A 248 -21.49 -6.87 7.12
C LEU A 248 -21.66 -5.92 5.93
N VAL A 249 -21.69 -4.62 6.19
CA VAL A 249 -22.02 -3.59 5.19
C VAL A 249 -20.97 -2.48 5.09
N ALA A 250 -19.99 -2.49 6.00
CA ALA A 250 -18.85 -1.61 5.95
C ALA A 250 -17.65 -2.27 6.64
N PHE A 251 -16.45 -1.85 6.27
CA PHE A 251 -15.22 -2.25 6.94
C PHE A 251 -14.15 -1.16 6.84
N THR A 252 -13.15 -1.28 7.69
CA THR A 252 -11.88 -0.56 7.60
C THR A 252 -10.77 -1.37 8.27
N ASP A 253 -9.56 -1.39 7.71
CA ASP A 253 -8.44 -2.15 8.24
C ASP A 253 -7.19 -1.30 8.48
N LEU A 254 -6.39 -1.71 9.46
CA LEU A 254 -5.09 -1.17 9.83
C LEU A 254 -4.05 -2.28 9.82
N LEU A 255 -2.86 -1.97 9.31
CA LEU A 255 -1.74 -2.88 9.26
C LEU A 255 -0.52 -2.26 9.95
N VAL A 256 0.20 -3.02 10.78
CA VAL A 256 1.48 -2.63 11.37
C VAL A 256 2.55 -3.60 10.93
N ARG A 257 3.60 -3.09 10.29
CA ARG A 257 4.69 -3.89 9.73
C ARG A 257 5.85 -4.02 10.71
N PRO A 258 6.53 -5.19 10.77
CA PRO A 258 7.68 -5.38 11.66
C PRO A 258 8.80 -4.37 11.42
N GLY A 259 9.06 -4.01 10.15
CA GLY A 259 10.10 -3.05 9.78
C GLY A 259 9.84 -1.62 10.25
N GLN A 260 8.59 -1.30 10.68
CA GLN A 260 8.22 -0.01 11.23
C GLN A 260 7.07 -0.16 12.25
N PRO A 261 7.36 -0.64 13.46
CA PRO A 261 6.34 -0.98 14.46
C PRO A 261 5.62 0.23 15.07
N ASP A 262 6.14 1.43 14.89
CA ASP A 262 5.55 2.70 15.34
C ASP A 262 4.61 3.36 14.32
N LEU A 263 4.44 2.76 13.13
CA LEU A 263 3.55 3.22 12.07
C LEU A 263 2.45 2.19 11.78
N ALA A 264 1.19 2.60 11.88
CA ALA A 264 0.07 1.86 11.34
C ALA A 264 -0.32 2.42 9.96
N ILE A 265 -0.56 1.54 8.99
CA ILE A 265 -1.10 1.88 7.69
C ILE A 265 -2.61 1.66 7.73
N GLN A 266 -3.39 2.73 7.59
CA GLN A 266 -4.82 2.65 7.33
C GLN A 266 -4.98 2.32 5.85
N SER A 267 -5.40 1.10 5.58
CA SER A 267 -5.59 0.58 4.24
C SER A 267 -6.99 0.95 3.71
N ASP A 268 -7.83 -0.04 3.48
CA ASP A 268 -9.13 0.18 2.87
C ASP A 268 -10.19 0.72 3.86
N THR A 269 -11.16 1.43 3.32
CA THR A 269 -12.40 1.80 4.01
C THR A 269 -13.54 1.82 3.01
N LEU A 270 -14.54 0.98 3.21
CA LEU A 270 -15.71 0.90 2.34
C LEU A 270 -17.00 0.89 3.16
N VAL A 271 -18.01 1.56 2.64
CA VAL A 271 -19.43 1.41 3.03
C VAL A 271 -20.21 1.07 1.78
N LEU A 272 -20.98 -0.01 1.78
CA LEU A 272 -21.86 -0.38 0.68
C LEU A 272 -22.80 0.77 0.36
N ARG A 273 -23.09 1.00 -0.93
CA ARG A 273 -23.82 2.18 -1.42
C ARG A 273 -25.18 2.35 -0.75
N GLU A 274 -25.90 1.24 -0.57
CA GLU A 274 -27.23 1.17 0.06
C GLU A 274 -27.23 1.46 1.56
N HIS A 275 -26.03 1.49 2.20
CA HIS A 275 -25.84 1.77 3.62
C HIS A 275 -25.05 3.07 3.88
N ARG A 276 -24.84 3.88 2.83
CA ARG A 276 -24.23 5.21 2.99
C ARG A 276 -25.22 6.20 3.63
N GLY A 277 -24.69 7.27 4.21
CA GLY A 277 -25.52 8.29 4.90
C GLY A 277 -25.77 8.02 6.39
N HIS A 278 -25.30 6.87 6.92
CA HIS A 278 -25.45 6.47 8.34
C HIS A 278 -24.15 6.65 9.15
N ALA A 279 -23.21 7.50 8.72
CA ALA A 279 -21.92 7.75 9.35
C ALA A 279 -21.01 6.51 9.58
N LEU A 280 -21.32 5.37 8.95
CA LEU A 280 -20.61 4.09 9.19
C LEU A 280 -19.11 4.17 8.88
N GLY A 281 -18.69 4.89 7.83
CA GLY A 281 -17.28 5.05 7.50
C GLY A 281 -16.49 5.74 8.63
N LEU A 282 -17.07 6.73 9.27
CA LEU A 282 -16.48 7.36 10.45
C LEU A 282 -16.50 6.41 11.66
N ALA A 283 -17.62 5.75 11.92
CA ALA A 283 -17.79 4.86 13.06
C ALA A 283 -16.78 3.71 13.06
N VAL A 284 -16.57 3.01 11.91
CA VAL A 284 -15.57 1.93 11.82
C VAL A 284 -14.14 2.45 11.98
N LYS A 285 -13.81 3.64 11.44
CA LYS A 285 -12.49 4.27 11.63
C LYS A 285 -12.22 4.62 13.10
N LEU A 286 -13.21 5.19 13.80
CA LEU A 286 -13.07 5.52 15.22
C LEU A 286 -12.91 4.26 16.09
N ALA A 287 -13.65 3.18 15.78
CA ALA A 287 -13.51 1.89 16.44
C ALA A 287 -12.09 1.32 16.26
N ASN A 288 -11.57 1.35 15.01
CA ASN A 288 -10.20 0.93 14.72
C ASN A 288 -9.16 1.75 15.50
N LEU A 289 -9.28 3.08 15.55
CA LEU A 289 -8.34 3.92 16.29
C LEU A 289 -8.33 3.63 17.79
N ARG A 290 -9.52 3.44 18.40
CA ARG A 290 -9.63 3.06 19.81
C ARG A 290 -9.00 1.69 20.06
N ALA A 291 -9.26 0.72 19.20
CA ALA A 291 -8.67 -0.60 19.32
C ALA A 291 -7.15 -0.56 19.09
N LEU A 292 -6.65 0.15 18.08
CA LEU A 292 -5.22 0.32 17.84
C LEU A 292 -4.50 0.90 19.06
N GLN A 293 -5.01 1.98 19.65
CA GLN A 293 -4.39 2.61 20.83
C GLN A 293 -4.35 1.69 22.05
N ARG A 294 -5.31 0.79 22.17
CA ARG A 294 -5.37 -0.21 23.25
C ARG A 294 -4.41 -1.37 23.01
N GLU A 295 -4.42 -1.95 21.80
CA GLU A 295 -3.67 -3.16 21.44
C GLU A 295 -2.19 -2.85 21.12
N ARG A 296 -1.92 -1.68 20.54
CA ARG A 296 -0.59 -1.25 20.06
C ARG A 296 -0.28 0.18 20.55
N PRO A 297 -0.09 0.39 21.84
CA PRO A 297 0.24 1.71 22.42
C PRO A 297 1.64 2.22 22.00
N ASP A 298 2.45 1.38 21.37
CA ASP A 298 3.75 1.69 20.77
C ASP A 298 3.62 2.42 19.41
N VAL A 299 2.51 2.30 18.71
CA VAL A 299 2.24 3.02 17.45
C VAL A 299 2.13 4.52 17.72
N ARG A 300 2.83 5.32 16.91
CA ARG A 300 2.89 6.79 17.04
C ARG A 300 2.19 7.52 15.90
N THR A 301 1.97 6.85 14.78
CA THR A 301 1.39 7.47 13.60
C THR A 301 0.46 6.49 12.90
N VAL A 302 -0.69 6.98 12.44
CA VAL A 302 -1.52 6.29 11.45
C VAL A 302 -1.36 7.02 10.12
N ARG A 303 -1.08 6.30 9.05
CA ARG A 303 -0.91 6.83 7.70
C ARG A 303 -1.94 6.26 6.76
N THR A 304 -2.47 7.10 5.88
CA THR A 304 -3.39 6.70 4.82
C THR A 304 -3.14 7.48 3.53
N TRP A 305 -3.71 6.99 2.43
CA TRP A 305 -3.72 7.65 1.13
C TRP A 305 -5.14 7.69 0.61
N ASN A 306 -5.51 8.82 0.00
CA ASN A 306 -6.81 8.98 -0.63
C ASN A 306 -6.67 9.82 -1.88
N ALA A 307 -7.34 9.43 -2.95
CA ALA A 307 -7.44 10.25 -4.14
C ALA A 307 -7.88 11.68 -3.76
N ASP A 308 -7.26 12.69 -4.34
CA ASP A 308 -7.59 14.10 -4.12
C ASP A 308 -9.05 14.40 -4.50
N THR A 309 -9.60 13.62 -5.44
CA THR A 309 -11.00 13.66 -5.86
C THR A 309 -11.97 13.01 -4.87
N ASN A 310 -11.48 12.16 -3.93
CA ASN A 310 -12.30 11.53 -2.89
C ASN A 310 -12.53 12.48 -1.71
N THR A 311 -13.14 13.63 -1.99
CA THR A 311 -13.35 14.71 -1.01
C THR A 311 -14.10 14.26 0.24
N HIS A 312 -14.98 13.25 0.13
CA HIS A 312 -15.72 12.71 1.27
C HIS A 312 -14.78 12.01 2.27
N MET A 313 -13.90 11.12 1.79
CA MET A 313 -12.95 10.42 2.67
C MET A 313 -11.89 11.36 3.24
N VAL A 314 -11.41 12.31 2.43
CA VAL A 314 -10.49 13.36 2.88
C VAL A 314 -11.12 14.16 4.03
N ALA A 315 -12.40 14.58 3.90
CA ALA A 315 -13.10 15.31 4.96
C ALA A 315 -13.31 14.48 6.24
N ILE A 316 -13.57 13.17 6.13
CA ILE A 316 -13.62 12.27 7.30
C ILE A 316 -12.28 12.25 8.02
N ASN A 317 -11.18 12.05 7.27
CA ASN A 317 -9.85 12.00 7.84
C ASN A 317 -9.47 13.33 8.53
N GLU A 318 -9.72 14.47 7.88
CA GLU A 318 -9.48 15.81 8.46
C GLU A 318 -10.27 16.01 9.77
N ARG A 319 -11.52 15.56 9.84
CA ARG A 319 -12.32 15.62 11.08
C ARG A 319 -11.71 14.79 12.21
N ILE A 320 -11.08 13.65 11.89
CA ILE A 320 -10.38 12.81 12.88
C ILE A 320 -9.07 13.46 13.34
N GLY A 321 -8.50 14.36 12.52
CA GLY A 321 -7.25 15.07 12.82
C GLY A 321 -6.07 14.64 11.94
N PHE A 322 -6.31 13.88 10.87
CA PHE A 322 -5.27 13.62 9.88
C PHE A 322 -4.85 14.92 9.17
N VAL A 323 -3.57 15.05 8.91
CA VAL A 323 -2.99 16.17 8.18
C VAL A 323 -2.30 15.67 6.91
N VAL A 324 -2.38 16.45 5.83
CA VAL A 324 -1.70 16.11 4.57
C VAL A 324 -0.19 16.31 4.78
N THR A 325 0.58 15.25 4.60
CA THR A 325 2.05 15.23 4.76
C THR A 325 2.80 14.99 3.46
N GLY A 326 2.11 14.58 2.42
CA GLY A 326 2.70 14.32 1.12
C GLY A 326 1.64 13.99 0.09
N TRP A 327 2.11 13.57 -1.04
CA TRP A 327 1.29 13.11 -2.15
C TRP A 327 1.95 11.91 -2.84
N THR A 328 1.13 11.10 -3.52
CA THR A 328 1.53 10.00 -4.39
C THR A 328 0.90 10.21 -5.76
N ARG A 329 1.71 10.18 -6.82
CA ARG A 329 1.22 10.20 -8.20
C ARG A 329 1.22 8.78 -8.72
N GLU A 330 0.07 8.38 -9.25
CA GLU A 330 -0.05 7.15 -9.99
C GLU A 330 0.32 7.39 -11.45
N TRP A 331 1.09 6.47 -12.02
CA TRP A 331 1.60 6.51 -13.38
C TRP A 331 1.16 5.27 -14.14
N ALA A 332 0.83 5.44 -15.41
CA ALA A 332 0.54 4.31 -16.30
C ALA A 332 1.31 4.43 -17.61
N LYS A 333 1.67 3.27 -18.18
CA LYS A 333 2.30 3.15 -19.50
C LYS A 333 1.81 1.88 -20.19
N GLU A 334 1.48 2.01 -21.48
CA GLU A 334 1.31 0.86 -22.37
C GLU A 334 2.70 0.34 -22.80
N LEU A 335 2.88 -1.00 -22.81
CA LEU A 335 4.15 -1.66 -23.11
C LEU A 335 4.35 -1.95 -24.60
#